data_28fc3923f0d02c833f3b61c210c2f1c3
#
_entry.id   28fc3923f0d02c833f3b61c210c2f1c3
#
_cell.length_a   1.000
_cell.length_b   1.000
_cell.length_c   1.000
_cell.angle_alpha   90.00
_cell.angle_beta   90.00
_cell.angle_gamma   90.00
#
_symmetry.space_group_name_H-M   'P 1'
#
loop_
_entity.id
_entity.type
_entity.pdbx_description
1 polymer ?
#
loop_
_entity_poly.entity_id
_entity_poly.type
_entity_poly.pdbx_seq_one_letter_code
_entity_poly.pdbx_strand_id
1 'polypeptide(L)'
;QKGQLIAVLGPNGAGKSTFLRMAAGILKPDEGSVTVDDETVFENTKVKARCFYIPDEPYFLSNGTAEDMKMFYQGIYPKFDAARFDKLLKNFELESRRKVQTFSKGMKKQLAVLLGICAGTDYLFCDETFDGLDPVMRQTVKSLFANDIEERNLTPVIASHNLRELEDICDHVGLLHKGGMLLSKDLDDMKLNIHKIQCVLPAGVGSSDLQGID
;
A
#
# COMPACT_ATOMS: atom_id res chain seq x y z
N GLN A 1 1.97 6.02 -12.80
CA GLN A 1 1.76 7.47 -12.99
C GLN A 1 1.47 8.09 -11.63
N LYS A 2 1.80 9.37 -11.45
CA LYS A 2 1.46 10.12 -10.21
C LYS A 2 -0.05 10.27 -10.09
N GLY A 3 -0.55 10.26 -8.84
CA GLY A 3 -1.97 10.42 -8.58
C GLY A 3 -2.81 9.20 -8.94
N GLN A 4 -2.22 8.01 -8.92
CA GLN A 4 -2.91 6.75 -9.14
C GLN A 4 -2.59 5.76 -8.02
N LEU A 5 -3.56 4.93 -7.65
CA LEU A 5 -3.33 3.83 -6.73
C LEU A 5 -2.83 2.60 -7.48
N ILE A 6 -1.67 2.12 -7.06
CA ILE A 6 -1.01 0.97 -7.67
C ILE A 6 -1.07 -0.21 -6.70
N ALA A 7 -1.67 -1.31 -7.12
CA ALA A 7 -1.65 -2.56 -6.39
C ALA A 7 -0.49 -3.46 -6.85
N VAL A 8 0.32 -3.94 -5.92
CA VAL A 8 1.35 -4.96 -6.16
C VAL A 8 0.86 -6.28 -5.56
N LEU A 9 0.39 -7.15 -6.41
CA LEU A 9 -0.23 -8.42 -6.03
C LEU A 9 0.74 -9.58 -6.14
N GLY A 10 0.49 -10.62 -5.38
CA GLY A 10 1.24 -11.88 -5.45
C GLY A 10 1.12 -12.70 -4.17
N PRO A 11 1.41 -14.00 -4.24
CA PRO A 11 1.39 -14.86 -3.06
C PRO A 11 2.47 -14.47 -2.05
N ASN A 12 2.39 -15.01 -0.83
CA ASN A 12 3.43 -14.84 0.15
C ASN A 12 4.75 -15.40 -0.39
N GLY A 13 5.85 -14.67 -0.16
CA GLY A 13 7.16 -15.02 -0.70
C GLY A 13 7.40 -14.60 -2.17
N ALA A 14 6.43 -13.95 -2.85
CA ALA A 14 6.61 -13.49 -4.23
C ALA A 14 7.62 -12.34 -4.40
N GLY A 15 8.04 -11.68 -3.30
CA GLY A 15 8.98 -10.56 -3.33
C GLY A 15 8.34 -9.18 -3.16
N LYS A 16 7.03 -9.08 -2.86
CA LYS A 16 6.30 -7.81 -2.72
C LYS A 16 6.96 -6.83 -1.74
N SER A 17 7.22 -7.28 -0.51
CA SER A 17 7.86 -6.47 0.54
C SER A 17 9.27 -6.04 0.14
N THR A 18 10.03 -6.92 -0.52
CA THR A 18 11.37 -6.60 -1.03
C THR A 18 11.30 -5.52 -2.09
N PHE A 19 10.36 -5.66 -3.04
CA PHE A 19 10.11 -4.65 -4.07
C PHE A 19 9.75 -3.30 -3.45
N LEU A 20 8.80 -3.24 -2.51
CA LEU A 20 8.42 -1.99 -1.85
C LEU A 20 9.58 -1.36 -1.07
N ARG A 21 10.39 -2.16 -0.38
CA ARG A 21 11.57 -1.66 0.35
C ARG A 21 12.64 -1.10 -0.59
N MET A 22 12.84 -1.70 -1.75
CA MET A 22 13.71 -1.14 -2.79
C MET A 22 13.14 0.16 -3.36
N ALA A 23 11.83 0.21 -3.66
CA ALA A 23 11.15 1.41 -4.15
C ALA A 23 11.17 2.57 -3.13
N ALA A 24 11.12 2.26 -1.83
CA ALA A 24 11.27 3.24 -0.75
C ALA A 24 12.75 3.60 -0.45
N GLY A 25 13.71 2.98 -1.14
CA GLY A 25 15.15 3.20 -0.93
C GLY A 25 15.69 2.65 0.39
N ILE A 26 14.99 1.69 1.02
CA ILE A 26 15.42 1.01 2.24
C ILE A 26 16.40 -0.10 1.91
N LEU A 27 16.17 -0.83 0.82
CA LEU A 27 17.06 -1.88 0.33
C LEU A 27 17.74 -1.43 -0.95
N LYS A 28 19.04 -1.76 -1.07
CA LYS A 28 19.80 -1.61 -2.31
C LYS A 28 19.52 -2.82 -3.20
N PRO A 29 19.21 -2.64 -4.50
CA PRO A 29 19.20 -3.76 -5.42
C PRO A 29 20.62 -4.32 -5.62
N ASP A 30 20.76 -5.63 -5.77
CA ASP A 30 22.05 -6.29 -6.04
C ASP A 30 22.56 -5.92 -7.45
N GLU A 31 21.63 -5.82 -8.40
CA GLU A 31 21.91 -5.40 -9.78
C GLU A 31 20.86 -4.39 -10.26
N GLY A 32 21.25 -3.56 -11.22
CA GLY A 32 20.39 -2.52 -11.77
C GLY A 32 20.16 -1.33 -10.84
N SER A 33 19.09 -0.59 -11.06
CA SER A 33 18.71 0.59 -10.26
C SER A 33 17.19 0.71 -10.11
N VAL A 34 16.76 1.34 -9.04
CA VAL A 34 15.36 1.72 -8.82
C VAL A 34 15.27 3.25 -8.82
N THR A 35 14.38 3.79 -9.62
CA THR A 35 14.14 5.22 -9.74
C THR A 35 12.70 5.59 -9.36
N VAL A 36 12.53 6.78 -8.83
CA VAL A 36 11.24 7.45 -8.63
C VAL A 36 11.34 8.82 -9.29
N ASP A 37 10.46 9.10 -10.24
CA ASP A 37 10.53 10.31 -11.09
C ASP A 37 11.92 10.48 -11.75
N ASP A 38 12.46 9.40 -12.32
CA ASP A 38 13.77 9.34 -12.99
C ASP A 38 14.99 9.60 -12.10
N GLU A 39 14.80 9.77 -10.80
CA GLU A 39 15.87 9.92 -9.81
C GLU A 39 16.10 8.61 -9.04
N THR A 40 17.36 8.18 -8.91
CA THR A 40 17.72 7.00 -8.10
C THR A 40 17.30 7.20 -6.64
N VAL A 41 16.65 6.18 -6.06
CA VAL A 41 16.08 6.27 -4.71
C VAL A 41 17.10 5.94 -3.62
N PHE A 42 17.94 4.92 -3.85
CA PHE A 42 18.90 4.45 -2.84
C PHE A 42 19.92 5.54 -2.52
N GLU A 43 20.13 5.81 -1.23
CA GLU A 43 21.01 6.87 -0.70
C GLU A 43 20.67 8.31 -1.17
N ASN A 44 19.48 8.53 -1.74
CA ASN A 44 19.01 9.84 -2.15
C ASN A 44 18.00 10.40 -1.15
N THR A 45 18.48 11.26 -0.25
CA THR A 45 17.64 11.87 0.81
C THR A 45 16.50 12.74 0.26
N LYS A 46 16.70 13.38 -0.91
CA LYS A 46 15.67 14.22 -1.55
C LYS A 46 14.50 13.37 -2.03
N VAL A 47 14.78 12.23 -2.67
CA VAL A 47 13.74 11.32 -3.13
C VAL A 47 13.07 10.63 -1.93
N LYS A 48 13.86 10.19 -0.94
CA LYS A 48 13.32 9.56 0.27
C LYS A 48 12.39 10.49 1.07
N ALA A 49 12.67 11.79 1.11
CA ALA A 49 11.78 12.77 1.75
C ALA A 49 10.40 12.89 1.08
N ARG A 50 10.26 12.38 -0.14
CA ARG A 50 9.00 12.31 -0.90
C ARG A 50 8.30 10.95 -0.77
N CYS A 51 8.89 10.01 -0.03
CA CYS A 51 8.40 8.65 0.14
C CYS A 51 8.13 8.36 1.61
N PHE A 52 7.02 7.69 1.90
CA PHE A 52 6.75 7.10 3.21
C PHE A 52 6.52 5.60 3.04
N TYR A 53 7.07 4.79 3.94
CA TYR A 53 6.91 3.34 3.90
C TYR A 53 6.22 2.84 5.17
N ILE A 54 5.11 2.13 4.99
CA ILE A 54 4.37 1.44 6.05
C ILE A 54 4.64 -0.05 5.91
N PRO A 55 5.44 -0.67 6.81
CA PRO A 55 5.66 -2.10 6.81
C PRO A 55 4.43 -2.87 7.31
N ASP A 56 4.36 -4.18 7.03
CA ASP A 56 3.31 -5.07 7.57
C ASP A 56 3.28 -5.03 9.11
N GLU A 57 4.45 -5.02 9.76
CA GLU A 57 4.58 -4.79 11.20
C GLU A 57 5.20 -3.40 11.45
N PRO A 58 4.38 -2.37 11.72
CA PRO A 58 4.89 -1.04 11.96
C PRO A 58 5.72 -0.94 13.24
N TYR A 59 6.87 -0.27 13.12
CA TYR A 59 7.71 0.07 14.27
C TYR A 59 7.23 1.34 14.94
N PHE A 60 7.20 1.31 16.26
CA PHE A 60 6.90 2.48 17.09
C PHE A 60 7.94 2.64 18.19
N LEU A 61 8.14 3.88 18.63
CA LEU A 61 9.05 4.20 19.73
C LEU A 61 8.70 3.39 20.98
N SER A 62 9.71 2.86 21.64
CA SER A 62 9.55 2.10 22.88
C SER A 62 8.87 2.96 23.94
N ASN A 63 7.77 2.47 24.54
CA ASN A 63 6.93 3.22 25.45
C ASN A 63 6.28 4.52 24.88
N GLY A 64 6.38 4.74 23.56
CA GLY A 64 5.83 5.91 22.90
C GLY A 64 4.30 5.90 22.81
N THR A 65 3.73 7.08 22.77
CA THR A 65 2.33 7.36 22.52
C THR A 65 2.09 7.76 21.06
N ALA A 66 0.84 7.89 20.61
CA ALA A 66 0.55 8.44 19.29
C ALA A 66 1.05 9.88 19.15
N GLU A 67 1.03 10.66 20.24
CA GLU A 67 1.58 12.02 20.29
C GLU A 67 3.10 12.03 20.09
N ASP A 68 3.83 11.11 20.73
CA ASP A 68 5.27 10.98 20.55
C ASP A 68 5.62 10.61 19.12
N MET A 69 4.83 9.73 18.49
CA MET A 69 5.01 9.37 17.08
C MET A 69 4.75 10.56 16.15
N LYS A 70 3.73 11.37 16.43
CA LYS A 70 3.47 12.61 15.70
C LYS A 70 4.69 13.53 15.75
N MET A 71 5.20 13.82 16.94
CA MET A 71 6.38 14.69 17.13
C MET A 71 7.60 14.13 16.41
N PHE A 72 7.83 12.81 16.47
CA PHE A 72 8.93 12.15 15.78
C PHE A 72 8.84 12.36 14.25
N TYR A 73 7.68 12.12 13.65
CA TYR A 73 7.52 12.26 12.21
C TYR A 73 7.48 13.72 11.73
N GLN A 74 7.00 14.66 12.55
CA GLN A 74 7.15 16.10 12.28
C GLN A 74 8.62 16.53 12.18
N GLY A 75 9.51 15.92 12.96
CA GLY A 75 10.95 16.19 12.88
C GLY A 75 11.61 15.64 11.62
N ILE A 76 11.00 14.63 10.97
CA ILE A 76 11.54 13.97 9.77
C ILE A 76 10.93 14.54 8.49
N TYR A 77 9.61 14.76 8.48
CA TYR A 77 8.86 15.21 7.31
C TYR A 77 8.43 16.67 7.43
N PRO A 78 9.08 17.59 6.71
CA PRO A 78 8.81 19.04 6.84
C PRO A 78 7.36 19.43 6.47
N LYS A 79 6.68 18.60 5.67
CA LYS A 79 5.28 18.82 5.25
C LYS A 79 4.27 18.06 6.11
N PHE A 80 4.67 17.54 7.26
CA PHE A 80 3.77 16.79 8.13
C PHE A 80 2.62 17.67 8.62
N ASP A 81 1.38 17.25 8.33
CA ASP A 81 0.16 17.95 8.77
C ASP A 81 -0.30 17.45 10.16
N ALA A 82 0.19 18.12 11.20
CA ALA A 82 -0.15 17.80 12.58
C ALA A 82 -1.62 18.07 12.91
N ALA A 83 -2.21 19.11 12.36
CA ALA A 83 -3.61 19.44 12.63
C ALA A 83 -4.55 18.38 12.03
N ARG A 84 -4.24 17.95 10.81
CA ARG A 84 -4.94 16.83 10.16
C ARG A 84 -4.76 15.54 10.93
N PHE A 85 -3.54 15.25 11.40
CA PHE A 85 -3.27 14.06 12.20
C PHE A 85 -4.12 14.02 13.47
N ASP A 86 -4.19 15.12 14.24
CA ASP A 86 -4.99 15.20 15.46
C ASP A 86 -6.48 15.02 15.19
N LYS A 87 -6.99 15.56 14.08
CA LYS A 87 -8.37 15.36 13.63
C LYS A 87 -8.65 13.90 13.28
N LEU A 88 -7.77 13.28 12.48
CA LEU A 88 -7.92 11.89 12.07
C LEU A 88 -7.79 10.93 13.26
N LEU A 89 -6.83 11.17 14.17
CA LEU A 89 -6.66 10.36 15.37
C LEU A 89 -7.96 10.31 16.19
N LYS A 90 -8.64 11.45 16.31
CA LYS A 90 -9.93 11.57 16.99
C LYS A 90 -11.05 10.81 16.25
N ASN A 91 -11.09 10.92 14.92
CA ASN A 91 -12.09 10.23 14.10
C ASN A 91 -11.92 8.70 14.12
N PHE A 92 -10.69 8.23 14.31
CA PHE A 92 -10.36 6.80 14.46
C PHE A 92 -10.45 6.33 15.94
N GLU A 93 -10.91 7.18 16.83
CA GLU A 93 -11.05 6.89 18.27
C GLU A 93 -9.75 6.39 18.91
N LEU A 94 -8.60 6.84 18.40
CA LEU A 94 -7.29 6.50 18.95
C LEU A 94 -6.87 7.55 19.99
N GLU A 95 -6.63 7.10 21.22
CA GLU A 95 -6.20 7.97 22.30
C GLU A 95 -4.75 8.45 22.12
N SER A 96 -4.54 9.78 21.98
CA SER A 96 -3.23 10.37 21.68
C SER A 96 -2.14 10.07 22.72
N ARG A 97 -2.52 9.99 24.00
CA ARG A 97 -1.61 9.79 25.15
C ARG A 97 -1.49 8.34 25.60
N ARG A 98 -2.26 7.43 25.01
CA ARG A 98 -2.18 6.00 25.31
C ARG A 98 -0.93 5.40 24.67
N LYS A 99 -0.22 4.53 25.39
CA LYS A 99 0.96 3.85 24.89
C LYS A 99 0.64 2.95 23.70
N VAL A 100 1.31 3.13 22.57
CA VAL A 100 1.08 2.35 21.35
C VAL A 100 1.29 0.85 21.56
N GLN A 101 2.14 0.45 22.49
CA GLN A 101 2.32 -0.96 22.85
C GLN A 101 1.01 -1.64 23.30
N THR A 102 0.06 -0.89 23.88
CA THR A 102 -1.23 -1.40 24.36
C THR A 102 -2.31 -1.41 23.26
N PHE A 103 -2.00 -0.92 22.06
CA PHE A 103 -2.90 -0.95 20.92
C PHE A 103 -3.04 -2.37 20.36
N SER A 104 -4.21 -2.73 19.87
CA SER A 104 -4.39 -3.94 19.06
C SER A 104 -3.58 -3.88 17.76
N LYS A 105 -3.41 -5.00 17.07
CA LYS A 105 -2.73 -5.04 15.76
C LYS A 105 -3.42 -4.07 14.77
N GLY A 106 -4.76 -4.08 14.73
CA GLY A 106 -5.54 -3.17 13.87
C GLY A 106 -5.32 -1.70 14.22
N MET A 107 -5.37 -1.32 15.52
CA MET A 107 -5.11 0.05 15.97
C MET A 107 -3.69 0.52 15.61
N LYS A 108 -2.70 -0.35 15.69
CA LYS A 108 -1.33 -0.05 15.26
C LYS A 108 -1.24 0.22 13.77
N LYS A 109 -1.92 -0.59 12.94
CA LYS A 109 -1.99 -0.36 11.50
C LYS A 109 -2.72 0.95 11.17
N GLN A 110 -3.84 1.23 11.82
CA GLN A 110 -4.54 2.52 11.69
C GLN A 110 -3.59 3.69 11.99
N LEU A 111 -2.89 3.67 13.13
CA LEU A 111 -1.95 4.71 13.49
C LEU A 111 -0.85 4.89 12.43
N ALA A 112 -0.28 3.79 11.91
CA ALA A 112 0.75 3.84 10.87
C ALA A 112 0.22 4.49 9.57
N VAL A 113 -1.01 4.16 9.17
CA VAL A 113 -1.68 4.80 8.02
C VAL A 113 -1.86 6.29 8.23
N LEU A 114 -2.35 6.71 9.42
CA LEU A 114 -2.54 8.13 9.73
C LEU A 114 -1.22 8.91 9.67
N LEU A 115 -0.15 8.34 10.22
CA LEU A 115 1.19 8.93 10.14
C LEU A 115 1.66 9.09 8.70
N GLY A 116 1.49 8.04 7.87
CA GLY A 116 1.88 8.05 6.46
C GLY A 116 1.10 9.06 5.63
N ILE A 117 -0.23 9.13 5.80
CA ILE A 117 -1.09 10.10 5.11
C ILE A 117 -0.71 11.53 5.50
N CYS A 118 -0.45 11.78 6.79
CA CYS A 118 -0.12 13.10 7.30
C CYS A 118 1.34 13.50 7.06
N ALA A 119 2.22 12.60 6.65
CA ALA A 119 3.62 12.91 6.34
C ALA A 119 3.80 13.90 5.18
N GLY A 120 2.77 14.10 4.35
CA GLY A 120 2.81 15.06 3.24
C GLY A 120 3.73 14.63 2.09
N THR A 121 3.98 13.33 1.95
CA THR A 121 4.82 12.75 0.89
C THR A 121 4.05 12.54 -0.40
N ASP A 122 4.75 12.45 -1.53
CA ASP A 122 4.16 12.20 -2.86
C ASP A 122 3.83 10.71 -3.05
N TYR A 123 4.63 9.83 -2.43
CA TYR A 123 4.52 8.38 -2.54
C TYR A 123 4.31 7.73 -1.17
N LEU A 124 3.36 6.82 -1.09
CA LEU A 124 3.05 6.05 0.11
C LEU A 124 3.13 4.56 -0.20
N PHE A 125 4.19 3.91 0.23
CA PHE A 125 4.39 2.48 0.06
C PHE A 125 3.77 1.73 1.25
N CYS A 126 2.82 0.85 0.99
CA CYS A 126 2.03 0.14 1.98
C CYS A 126 2.21 -1.38 1.84
N ASP A 127 2.81 -2.02 2.83
CA ASP A 127 3.02 -3.46 2.83
C ASP A 127 1.95 -4.15 3.67
N GLU A 128 1.05 -4.91 3.02
CA GLU A 128 -0.09 -5.64 3.63
C GLU A 128 -0.91 -4.76 4.61
N THR A 129 -1.11 -3.49 4.26
CA THR A 129 -1.67 -2.49 5.18
C THR A 129 -3.14 -2.74 5.53
N PHE A 130 -3.91 -3.35 4.62
CA PHE A 130 -5.32 -3.68 4.84
C PHE A 130 -5.53 -4.96 5.66
N ASP A 131 -4.49 -5.81 5.76
CA ASP A 131 -4.57 -7.04 6.54
C ASP A 131 -4.77 -6.73 8.03
N GLY A 132 -5.79 -7.37 8.63
CA GLY A 132 -6.14 -7.15 10.05
C GLY A 132 -6.93 -5.88 10.35
N LEU A 133 -7.33 -5.08 9.34
CA LEU A 133 -8.34 -4.04 9.48
C LEU A 133 -9.75 -4.66 9.35
N ASP A 134 -10.67 -4.23 10.20
CA ASP A 134 -12.08 -4.57 10.02
C ASP A 134 -12.66 -3.90 8.75
N PRO A 135 -13.81 -4.37 8.23
CA PRO A 135 -14.36 -3.86 6.97
C PRO A 135 -14.67 -2.36 6.99
N VAL A 136 -15.11 -1.80 8.13
CA VAL A 136 -15.46 -0.38 8.27
C VAL A 136 -14.18 0.47 8.21
N MET A 137 -13.16 0.09 8.97
CA MET A 137 -11.87 0.77 8.97
C MET A 137 -11.18 0.67 7.62
N ARG A 138 -11.27 -0.48 6.96
CA ARG A 138 -10.75 -0.65 5.59
C ARG A 138 -11.37 0.35 4.63
N GLN A 139 -12.70 0.51 4.65
CA GLN A 139 -13.40 1.46 3.80
C GLN A 139 -13.02 2.92 4.14
N THR A 140 -12.84 3.24 5.41
CA THR A 140 -12.40 4.57 5.84
C THR A 140 -11.00 4.89 5.32
N VAL A 141 -10.06 3.94 5.41
CA VAL A 141 -8.69 4.10 4.87
C VAL A 141 -8.71 4.27 3.35
N LYS A 142 -9.55 3.49 2.63
CA LYS A 142 -9.73 3.64 1.18
C LYS A 142 -10.21 5.05 0.81
N SER A 143 -11.20 5.57 1.53
CA SER A 143 -11.70 6.94 1.30
C SER A 143 -10.62 7.99 1.56
N LEU A 144 -9.75 7.80 2.57
CA LEU A 144 -8.62 8.71 2.80
C LEU A 144 -7.61 8.67 1.64
N PHE A 145 -7.32 7.50 1.09
CA PHE A 145 -6.43 7.40 -0.08
C PHE A 145 -7.05 8.07 -1.30
N ALA A 146 -8.32 7.80 -1.60
CA ALA A 146 -9.02 8.40 -2.72
C ALA A 146 -9.01 9.93 -2.64
N ASN A 147 -9.33 10.50 -1.49
CA ASN A 147 -9.30 11.94 -1.27
C ASN A 147 -7.88 12.52 -1.49
N ASP A 148 -6.85 11.88 -0.97
CA ASP A 148 -5.47 12.36 -1.11
C ASP A 148 -4.92 12.20 -2.54
N ILE A 149 -5.39 11.20 -3.28
CA ILE A 149 -5.10 11.06 -4.72
C ILE A 149 -5.69 12.27 -5.46
N GLU A 150 -6.95 12.59 -5.21
CA GLU A 150 -7.65 13.69 -5.88
C GLU A 150 -7.10 15.07 -5.46
N GLU A 151 -6.91 15.32 -4.17
CA GLU A 151 -6.57 16.64 -3.63
C GLU A 151 -5.08 17.02 -3.82
N ARG A 152 -4.16 16.05 -3.73
CA ARG A 152 -2.72 16.34 -3.73
C ARG A 152 -1.86 15.42 -4.61
N ASN A 153 -2.48 14.63 -5.48
CA ASN A 153 -1.82 13.66 -6.36
C ASN A 153 -0.94 12.66 -5.59
N LEU A 154 -1.39 12.20 -4.41
CA LEU A 154 -0.74 11.10 -3.70
C LEU A 154 -0.70 9.87 -4.60
N THR A 155 0.40 9.13 -4.54
CA THR A 155 0.54 7.84 -5.24
C THR A 155 0.72 6.73 -4.21
N PRO A 156 -0.36 6.08 -3.75
CA PRO A 156 -0.26 4.90 -2.91
C PRO A 156 0.19 3.69 -3.75
N VAL A 157 1.19 2.95 -3.25
CA VAL A 157 1.64 1.67 -3.82
C VAL A 157 1.43 0.60 -2.75
N ILE A 158 0.46 -0.27 -2.95
CA ILE A 158 -0.02 -1.19 -1.91
C ILE A 158 0.29 -2.62 -2.31
N ALA A 159 1.13 -3.29 -1.52
CA ALA A 159 1.33 -4.72 -1.63
C ALA A 159 0.19 -5.46 -0.91
N SER A 160 -0.42 -6.41 -1.59
CA SER A 160 -1.42 -7.30 -1.02
C SER A 160 -1.38 -8.68 -1.69
N HIS A 161 -1.83 -9.69 -0.97
CA HIS A 161 -2.08 -11.03 -1.53
C HIS A 161 -3.54 -11.20 -1.96
N ASN A 162 -4.39 -10.17 -1.79
CA ASN A 162 -5.81 -10.23 -2.05
C ASN A 162 -6.30 -9.03 -2.90
N LEU A 163 -6.51 -9.26 -4.21
CA LEU A 163 -7.01 -8.24 -5.13
C LEU A 163 -8.36 -7.65 -4.69
N ARG A 164 -9.25 -8.47 -4.14
CA ARG A 164 -10.61 -8.04 -3.74
C ARG A 164 -10.61 -6.89 -2.74
N GLU A 165 -9.52 -6.73 -2.01
CA GLU A 165 -9.37 -5.63 -1.07
C GLU A 165 -9.10 -4.29 -1.73
N LEU A 166 -8.64 -4.28 -2.99
CA LEU A 166 -8.16 -3.09 -3.68
C LEU A 166 -8.88 -2.82 -5.00
N GLU A 167 -9.66 -3.77 -5.54
CA GLU A 167 -10.26 -3.70 -6.88
C GLU A 167 -11.22 -2.54 -7.10
N ASP A 168 -11.76 -1.96 -6.04
CA ASP A 168 -12.69 -0.83 -6.06
C ASP A 168 -11.98 0.55 -6.04
N ILE A 169 -10.68 0.59 -5.71
CA ILE A 169 -9.91 1.85 -5.62
C ILE A 169 -8.60 1.84 -6.42
N CYS A 170 -8.25 0.71 -7.01
CA CYS A 170 -6.99 0.51 -7.70
C CYS A 170 -7.11 0.93 -9.16
N ASP A 171 -6.14 1.70 -9.64
CA ASP A 171 -6.05 2.12 -11.05
C ASP A 171 -5.15 1.17 -11.83
N HIS A 172 -4.06 0.71 -11.22
CA HIS A 172 -3.04 -0.10 -11.87
C HIS A 172 -2.65 -1.31 -11.02
N VAL A 173 -2.46 -2.46 -11.67
CA VAL A 173 -2.11 -3.73 -11.03
C VAL A 173 -0.80 -4.26 -11.56
N GLY A 174 0.13 -4.55 -10.66
CA GLY A 174 1.33 -5.34 -10.92
C GLY A 174 1.21 -6.71 -10.25
N LEU A 175 1.39 -7.79 -11.00
CA LEU A 175 1.40 -9.15 -10.46
C LEU A 175 2.83 -9.67 -10.34
N LEU A 176 3.25 -9.92 -9.11
CA LEU A 176 4.56 -10.47 -8.77
C LEU A 176 4.47 -11.98 -8.54
N HIS A 177 5.40 -12.74 -9.12
CA HIS A 177 5.53 -14.17 -8.88
C HIS A 177 7.01 -14.58 -8.91
N LYS A 178 7.48 -15.28 -7.88
CA LYS A 178 8.88 -15.76 -7.76
C LYS A 178 9.94 -14.69 -8.07
N GLY A 179 9.71 -13.46 -7.59
CA GLY A 179 10.62 -12.33 -7.80
C GLY A 179 10.52 -11.63 -9.16
N GLY A 180 9.69 -12.13 -10.08
CA GLY A 180 9.47 -11.52 -11.40
C GLY A 180 8.11 -10.84 -11.51
N MET A 181 8.04 -9.76 -12.28
CA MET A 181 6.78 -9.08 -12.63
C MET A 181 6.15 -9.81 -13.83
N LEU A 182 5.07 -10.56 -13.60
CA LEU A 182 4.35 -11.29 -14.64
C LEU A 182 3.46 -10.37 -15.48
N LEU A 183 2.85 -9.39 -14.83
CA LEU A 183 1.86 -8.51 -15.42
C LEU A 183 1.99 -7.13 -14.78
N SER A 184 1.84 -6.08 -15.60
CA SER A 184 1.70 -4.70 -15.13
C SER A 184 0.76 -4.00 -16.10
N LYS A 185 -0.48 -3.74 -15.68
CA LYS A 185 -1.56 -3.20 -16.53
C LYS A 185 -2.53 -2.33 -15.73
N ASP A 186 -3.22 -1.46 -16.42
CA ASP A 186 -4.36 -0.74 -15.88
C ASP A 186 -5.50 -1.72 -15.57
N LEU A 187 -6.18 -1.50 -14.46
CA LEU A 187 -7.20 -2.43 -13.97
C LEU A 187 -8.40 -2.50 -14.92
N ASP A 188 -8.79 -1.37 -15.52
CA ASP A 188 -9.89 -1.32 -16.48
C ASP A 188 -9.57 -2.12 -17.74
N ASP A 189 -8.34 -2.04 -18.25
CA ASP A 189 -7.89 -2.87 -19.38
C ASP A 189 -7.93 -4.37 -19.02
N MET A 190 -7.61 -4.72 -17.78
CA MET A 190 -7.71 -6.11 -17.32
C MET A 190 -9.15 -6.58 -17.26
N LYS A 191 -10.07 -5.77 -16.72
CA LYS A 191 -11.51 -6.12 -16.63
C LYS A 191 -12.13 -6.32 -18.00
N LEU A 192 -11.73 -5.54 -19.00
CA LEU A 192 -12.21 -5.66 -20.37
C LEU A 192 -11.69 -6.92 -21.10
N ASN A 193 -10.54 -7.43 -20.71
CA ASN A 193 -9.87 -8.55 -21.38
C ASN A 193 -9.99 -9.89 -20.65
N ILE A 194 -10.58 -9.93 -19.44
CA ILE A 194 -10.77 -11.15 -18.66
C ILE A 194 -12.25 -11.45 -18.57
N HIS A 195 -12.69 -12.51 -19.24
CA HIS A 195 -14.06 -12.97 -19.20
C HIS A 195 -14.18 -14.28 -18.41
N LYS A 196 -15.06 -14.29 -17.39
CA LYS A 196 -15.45 -15.53 -16.72
C LYS A 196 -16.56 -16.18 -17.52
N ILE A 197 -16.23 -17.29 -18.20
CA ILE A 197 -17.22 -18.10 -18.92
C ILE A 197 -17.66 -19.23 -18.01
N GLN A 198 -18.96 -19.34 -17.77
CA GLN A 198 -19.55 -20.50 -17.09
C GLN A 198 -20.28 -21.31 -18.15
N CYS A 199 -19.77 -22.51 -18.42
CA CYS A 199 -20.37 -23.42 -19.38
C CYS A 199 -20.80 -24.72 -18.71
N VAL A 200 -21.89 -25.32 -19.20
CA VAL A 200 -22.30 -26.64 -18.84
C VAL A 200 -21.86 -27.55 -19.97
N LEU A 201 -20.95 -28.47 -19.67
CA LEU A 201 -20.48 -29.45 -20.65
C LEU A 201 -21.45 -30.62 -20.76
N PRO A 202 -21.67 -31.16 -21.96
CA PRO A 202 -22.44 -32.40 -22.14
C PRO A 202 -21.82 -33.56 -21.35
N ALA A 203 -22.63 -34.54 -20.98
CA ALA A 203 -22.15 -35.70 -20.27
C ALA A 203 -21.07 -36.46 -21.09
N GLY A 204 -19.89 -36.64 -20.48
CA GLY A 204 -18.75 -37.29 -21.12
C GLY A 204 -17.65 -36.33 -21.65
N VAL A 205 -17.85 -35.02 -21.61
CA VAL A 205 -16.83 -34.02 -21.97
C VAL A 205 -16.21 -33.46 -20.70
N GLY A 206 -14.89 -33.59 -20.54
CA GLY A 206 -14.13 -33.07 -19.39
C GLY A 206 -13.36 -31.82 -19.70
N SER A 207 -12.77 -31.21 -18.70
CA SER A 207 -11.92 -30.00 -18.84
C SER A 207 -10.68 -30.20 -19.73
N SER A 208 -10.23 -31.47 -19.88
CA SER A 208 -9.15 -31.87 -20.79
C SER A 208 -9.50 -31.74 -22.27
N ASP A 209 -10.79 -31.68 -22.61
CA ASP A 209 -11.26 -31.59 -23.98
C ASP A 209 -11.42 -30.13 -24.45
N LEU A 210 -11.25 -29.19 -23.55
CA LEU A 210 -11.26 -27.75 -23.82
C LEU A 210 -9.84 -27.28 -24.25
N GLN A 211 -9.34 -27.77 -25.36
CA GLN A 211 -8.07 -27.31 -25.93
C GLN A 211 -8.28 -25.99 -26.69
N GLY A 212 -7.47 -24.96 -26.36
CA GLY A 212 -7.45 -23.69 -27.10
C GLY A 212 -8.22 -22.54 -26.44
N ILE A 213 -8.56 -22.65 -25.17
CA ILE A 213 -9.02 -21.53 -24.32
C ILE A 213 -7.89 -21.22 -23.36
N ASP A 214 -6.95 -20.36 -23.80
CA ASP A 214 -5.92 -19.77 -22.96
C ASP A 214 -6.44 -18.52 -22.23
#